data_d51a0362a90b0e0e2f2d75f1c5dad49f
#
_entry.id   d51a0362a90b0e0e2f2d75f1c5dad49f
#
_cell.length_a   1.000
_cell.length_b   1.000
_cell.length_c   1.000
_cell.angle_alpha   90.00
_cell.angle_beta   90.00
_cell.angle_gamma   90.00
#
_symmetry.space_group_name_H-M   'P 1'
#
loop_
_entity.id
_entity.type
_entity.pdbx_description
1 polymer ?
#
loop_
_entity_poly.entity_id
_entity_poly.type
_entity_poly.pdbx_seq_one_letter_code
_entity_poly.pdbx_strand_id
1 'polypeptide(L)'
;MGLESTAGSDRRGLAAEVLAGTRRRAAVRRAHARPKATFELRASARARHVRRHGRRLPTSCVANWPERLGPAPDHMLSGVPDHVDGRMLETARSAGARLIGADRMWHYPEGVRNPEPIWSRHGIRILSGPSPLWLDANGRRLPTPLFPGFDALGVVEHLGRAGHEHSWFLLNQRILAAEFALSGSEQNPDLTGRDRRMLLKRALPGQTTYVEEFARRCPDFVRADTVRELVERMNGLAGEPRIDAEELERTVLARDRQVESGLGKDAQVTATAAARRFIADRLVRVAKPHRLLDPAAGPLVAVKLSMLTRKTLGGLETDLAGRVLAADGEPVAGLYAAGEVAGFGGGGVHGYRALEGTFLGGCLFSGRVSGRALAQALAA
;
A
#
# COMPACT_ATOMS: atom_id res chain seq x y z
N MET A 1 46.05 -9.91 -33.08
CA MET A 1 44.81 -9.82 -33.83
C MET A 1 43.72 -9.62 -32.82
N GLY A 2 43.38 -8.48 -32.38
CA GLY A 2 42.86 -7.27 -32.98
C GLY A 2 41.36 -7.32 -32.92
N LEU A 3 40.74 -6.94 -31.73
CA LEU A 3 39.35 -6.54 -31.64
C LEU A 3 39.34 -5.13 -31.02
N GLU A 4 39.32 -4.14 -31.90
CA GLU A 4 39.18 -2.75 -31.55
C GLU A 4 37.73 -2.42 -31.13
N SER A 5 37.66 -1.63 -30.11
CA SER A 5 36.55 -0.96 -29.46
C SER A 5 35.77 -0.05 -30.43
N THR A 6 34.47 -0.30 -30.58
CA THR A 6 33.48 0.62 -31.17
C THR A 6 32.45 1.12 -30.15
N ALA A 7 32.91 1.64 -29.02
CA ALA A 7 32.02 2.13 -27.95
C ALA A 7 32.05 3.66 -27.76
N GLY A 8 32.42 4.43 -28.82
CA GLY A 8 32.66 5.88 -28.70
C GLY A 8 31.65 6.82 -29.36
N SER A 9 30.75 6.35 -30.23
CA SER A 9 29.92 7.25 -31.07
C SER A 9 28.49 7.47 -30.60
N ASP A 10 27.99 6.66 -29.68
CA ASP A 10 26.57 6.69 -29.30
C ASP A 10 26.22 7.67 -28.15
N ARG A 11 27.21 8.09 -27.37
CA ARG A 11 26.97 9.07 -26.28
C ARG A 11 26.75 10.51 -26.75
N ARG A 12 27.21 10.89 -27.91
CA ARG A 12 27.00 12.24 -28.47
C ARG A 12 25.63 12.40 -29.12
N GLY A 13 25.06 11.34 -29.65
CA GLY A 13 23.71 11.32 -30.20
C GLY A 13 22.63 11.49 -29.14
N LEU A 14 22.74 10.80 -28.01
CA LEU A 14 21.79 10.90 -26.91
C LEU A 14 21.80 12.30 -26.25
N ALA A 15 22.95 12.94 -26.12
CA ALA A 15 23.07 14.29 -25.56
C ALA A 15 22.43 15.36 -26.47
N ALA A 16 22.51 15.19 -27.79
CA ALA A 16 21.88 16.09 -28.76
C ALA A 16 20.34 15.97 -28.76
N GLU A 17 19.80 14.78 -28.62
CA GLU A 17 18.33 14.57 -28.49
C GLU A 17 17.76 15.12 -27.20
N VAL A 18 18.45 14.99 -26.07
CA VAL A 18 18.03 15.57 -24.79
C VAL A 18 18.04 17.10 -24.84
N LEU A 19 19.02 17.71 -25.51
CA LEU A 19 19.09 19.17 -25.69
C LEU A 19 18.05 19.69 -26.68
N ALA A 20 17.68 18.94 -27.72
CA ALA A 20 16.61 19.28 -28.65
C ALA A 20 15.22 19.21 -27.95
N GLY A 21 15.03 18.23 -27.07
CA GLY A 21 13.81 18.11 -26.22
C GLY A 21 13.63 19.29 -25.26
N THR A 22 14.71 19.85 -24.71
CA THR A 22 14.67 21.02 -23.81
C THR A 22 14.38 22.33 -24.54
N ARG A 23 14.86 22.50 -25.76
CA ARG A 23 14.54 23.69 -26.60
C ARG A 23 13.07 23.68 -27.07
N ARG A 24 12.48 22.53 -27.37
CA ARG A 24 11.04 22.41 -27.68
C ARG A 24 10.16 22.72 -26.48
N ARG A 25 10.59 22.45 -25.24
CA ARG A 25 9.85 22.83 -24.03
C ARG A 25 9.77 24.35 -23.79
N ALA A 26 10.78 25.11 -24.22
CA ALA A 26 10.76 26.56 -24.14
C ALA A 26 9.83 27.21 -25.18
N ALA A 27 9.66 26.62 -26.35
CA ALA A 27 8.73 27.09 -27.39
C ALA A 27 7.27 26.80 -27.03
N VAL A 28 6.97 25.67 -26.39
CA VAL A 28 5.61 25.33 -25.93
C VAL A 28 5.12 26.22 -24.79
N ARG A 29 6.03 26.78 -23.96
CA ARG A 29 5.64 27.75 -22.91
C ARG A 29 5.17 29.11 -23.41
N ARG A 30 5.46 29.50 -24.65
CA ARG A 30 4.99 30.76 -25.24
C ARG A 30 3.67 30.69 -25.98
N ALA A 31 3.15 29.48 -26.25
CA ALA A 31 1.89 29.25 -26.96
C ALA A 31 0.65 29.10 -26.06
N HIS A 32 0.81 29.12 -24.73
CA HIS A 32 -0.31 28.96 -23.78
C HIS A 32 -0.78 30.27 -23.16
N ALA A 33 -1.12 31.23 -24.03
CA ALA A 33 -1.98 32.35 -23.66
C ALA A 33 -3.22 32.34 -24.57
N ARG A 34 -4.26 31.61 -24.14
CA ARG A 34 -5.73 31.68 -24.49
C ARG A 34 -6.35 30.31 -24.80
N PRO A 35 -7.67 30.14 -24.51
CA PRO A 35 -8.46 30.55 -23.36
C PRO A 35 -8.93 29.35 -22.52
N LYS A 36 -9.38 29.63 -21.31
CA LYS A 36 -10.07 28.69 -20.41
C LYS A 36 -11.38 28.23 -21.05
N ALA A 37 -11.43 27.03 -21.58
CA ALA A 37 -12.68 26.32 -21.80
C ALA A 37 -13.06 25.67 -20.46
N THR A 38 -13.84 26.37 -19.67
CA THR A 38 -14.54 25.82 -18.51
C THR A 38 -15.69 24.98 -19.05
N PHE A 39 -15.56 23.68 -19.06
CA PHE A 39 -16.68 22.78 -19.23
C PHE A 39 -17.49 22.78 -17.94
N GLU A 40 -18.51 23.64 -17.86
CA GLU A 40 -19.58 23.50 -16.90
C GLU A 40 -20.53 22.40 -17.37
N LEU A 41 -20.38 21.20 -16.84
CA LEU A 41 -21.41 20.19 -16.91
C LEU A 41 -22.54 20.59 -15.95
N ARG A 42 -23.57 21.26 -16.45
CA ARG A 42 -24.85 21.41 -15.75
C ARG A 42 -25.57 20.06 -15.75
N ALA A 43 -25.29 19.24 -14.75
CA ALA A 43 -26.09 18.08 -14.46
C ALA A 43 -27.15 18.44 -13.41
N SER A 44 -28.35 18.79 -13.86
CA SER A 44 -29.54 18.78 -13.00
C SER A 44 -30.05 17.34 -12.89
N ALA A 45 -29.55 16.58 -11.92
CA ALA A 45 -30.17 15.33 -11.52
C ALA A 45 -30.41 15.38 -10.01
N ARG A 46 -31.68 15.45 -9.62
CA ARG A 46 -32.12 15.25 -8.24
C ARG A 46 -31.76 13.83 -7.80
N ALA A 47 -30.63 13.68 -7.15
CA ALA A 47 -30.28 12.45 -6.43
C ALA A 47 -31.22 12.33 -5.22
N ARG A 48 -32.11 11.35 -5.23
CA ARG A 48 -32.88 10.95 -4.05
C ARG A 48 -31.92 10.39 -3.02
N HIS A 49 -31.77 11.11 -1.93
CA HIS A 49 -30.99 10.70 -0.77
C HIS A 49 -31.65 9.47 -0.11
N VAL A 50 -31.06 8.32 -0.32
CA VAL A 50 -31.34 7.16 0.55
C VAL A 50 -30.50 7.33 1.80
N ARG A 51 -31.13 7.83 2.86
CA ARG A 51 -30.53 7.85 4.20
C ARG A 51 -30.51 6.43 4.75
N ARG A 52 -29.37 5.75 4.69
CA ARG A 52 -29.10 4.61 5.57
C ARG A 52 -28.37 5.15 6.81
N HIS A 53 -29.00 4.95 7.97
CA HIS A 53 -28.45 5.27 9.28
C HIS A 53 -27.22 4.41 9.53
N GLY A 54 -26.11 5.03 9.93
CA GLY A 54 -24.93 4.36 10.45
C GLY A 54 -23.69 4.46 9.53
N ARG A 55 -22.73 5.25 9.97
CA ARG A 55 -21.30 5.27 9.59
C ARG A 55 -21.00 5.16 8.09
N ARG A 56 -20.81 6.32 7.46
CA ARG A 56 -20.31 6.39 6.07
C ARG A 56 -18.86 5.92 6.03
N LEU A 57 -18.65 4.73 5.48
CA LEU A 57 -17.37 4.37 4.87
C LEU A 57 -17.23 5.08 3.53
N PRO A 58 -16.00 5.35 3.03
CA PRO A 58 -15.82 5.77 1.64
C PRO A 58 -16.56 4.76 0.76
N THR A 59 -17.57 5.19 0.08
CA THR A 59 -18.63 4.33 -0.51
C THR A 59 -18.07 3.36 -1.55
N SER A 60 -16.92 3.70 -2.18
CA SER A 60 -16.28 2.87 -3.20
C SER A 60 -15.55 1.64 -2.65
N CYS A 61 -14.97 1.72 -1.46
CA CYS A 61 -14.07 0.67 -0.97
C CYS A 61 -14.78 -0.45 -0.22
N VAL A 62 -15.87 -0.15 0.51
CA VAL A 62 -16.64 -1.17 1.24
C VAL A 62 -17.75 -1.77 0.39
N ALA A 63 -18.32 -0.99 -0.52
CA ALA A 63 -19.28 -1.51 -1.49
C ALA A 63 -18.69 -2.60 -2.41
N ASN A 64 -17.36 -2.62 -2.54
CA ASN A 64 -16.62 -3.55 -3.37
C ASN A 64 -15.82 -4.59 -2.56
N TRP A 65 -16.13 -4.77 -1.25
CA TRP A 65 -15.53 -5.85 -0.48
C TRP A 65 -15.92 -7.19 -1.09
N PRO A 66 -14.93 -8.03 -1.50
CA PRO A 66 -15.24 -9.28 -2.18
C PRO A 66 -15.87 -10.29 -1.21
N GLU A 67 -17.00 -10.88 -1.59
CA GLU A 67 -17.69 -11.91 -0.79
C GLU A 67 -16.77 -13.08 -0.41
N ARG A 68 -15.84 -13.45 -1.29
CA ARG A 68 -14.83 -14.50 -1.05
C ARG A 68 -13.90 -14.24 0.15
N LEU A 69 -13.81 -12.99 0.61
CA LEU A 69 -13.00 -12.58 1.76
C LEU A 69 -13.77 -12.68 3.09
N GLY A 70 -15.03 -13.16 3.06
CA GLY A 70 -15.91 -13.16 4.21
C GLY A 70 -16.60 -11.82 4.45
N PRO A 71 -17.20 -11.57 5.63
CA PRO A 71 -17.84 -10.31 5.95
C PRO A 71 -16.85 -9.15 5.95
N ALA A 72 -17.30 -7.97 5.48
CA ALA A 72 -16.47 -6.78 5.53
C ALA A 72 -16.22 -6.36 6.99
N PRO A 73 -14.98 -5.98 7.36
CA PRO A 73 -14.68 -5.51 8.70
C PRO A 73 -15.45 -4.23 9.03
N ASP A 74 -15.99 -4.14 10.26
CA ASP A 74 -16.70 -2.94 10.75
C ASP A 74 -15.76 -1.74 10.92
N HIS A 75 -14.50 -2.00 11.24
CA HIS A 75 -13.47 -1.01 11.57
C HIS A 75 -12.33 -0.94 10.54
N MET A 76 -12.69 -0.83 9.26
CA MET A 76 -11.70 -0.64 8.20
C MET A 76 -11.12 0.79 8.22
N LEU A 77 -9.80 0.91 8.16
CA LEU A 77 -9.10 2.17 7.97
C LEU A 77 -9.09 2.59 6.49
N SER A 78 -8.94 3.89 6.24
CA SER A 78 -8.83 4.45 4.89
C SER A 78 -7.48 5.10 4.66
N GLY A 79 -6.75 4.62 3.67
CA GLY A 79 -5.51 5.23 3.18
C GLY A 79 -5.72 6.23 2.05
N VAL A 80 -6.96 6.69 1.82
CA VAL A 80 -7.35 7.69 0.81
C VAL A 80 -8.30 8.71 1.41
N PRO A 81 -8.27 9.98 0.95
CA PRO A 81 -9.17 11.03 1.42
C PRO A 81 -10.65 10.71 1.17
N ASP A 82 -11.53 11.26 2.01
CA ASP A 82 -12.98 11.02 1.97
C ASP A 82 -13.64 11.43 0.65
N HIS A 83 -13.04 12.34 -0.13
CA HIS A 83 -13.55 12.74 -1.43
C HIS A 83 -13.29 11.71 -2.54
N VAL A 84 -12.42 10.72 -2.30
CA VAL A 84 -12.21 9.56 -3.19
C VAL A 84 -13.32 8.54 -2.91
N ASP A 85 -14.53 8.87 -3.30
CA ASP A 85 -15.76 8.18 -2.92
C ASP A 85 -16.42 7.36 -4.06
N GLY A 86 -15.77 7.28 -5.23
CA GLY A 86 -16.26 6.52 -6.37
C GLY A 86 -17.38 7.17 -7.17
N ARG A 87 -17.84 8.38 -6.81
CA ARG A 87 -18.92 9.08 -7.54
C ARG A 87 -18.67 9.21 -9.05
N MET A 88 -17.41 9.42 -9.44
CA MET A 88 -17.08 9.54 -10.87
C MET A 88 -17.20 8.21 -11.63
N LEU A 89 -16.92 7.07 -10.97
CA LEU A 89 -17.19 5.75 -11.54
C LEU A 89 -18.70 5.56 -11.77
N GLU A 90 -19.51 5.93 -10.80
CA GLU A 90 -20.98 5.85 -10.91
C GLU A 90 -21.54 6.79 -11.98
N THR A 91 -21.00 8.00 -12.11
CA THR A 91 -21.36 8.95 -13.16
C THR A 91 -21.03 8.37 -14.54
N ALA A 92 -19.85 7.80 -14.71
CA ALA A 92 -19.46 7.16 -15.97
C ALA A 92 -20.34 5.94 -16.29
N ARG A 93 -20.64 5.10 -15.28
CA ARG A 93 -21.55 3.97 -15.42
C ARG A 93 -22.95 4.41 -15.87
N SER A 94 -23.46 5.50 -15.28
CA SER A 94 -24.75 6.08 -15.68
C SER A 94 -24.75 6.64 -17.11
N ALA A 95 -23.58 6.98 -17.65
CA ALA A 95 -23.38 7.40 -19.04
C ALA A 95 -23.14 6.20 -20.00
N GLY A 96 -23.33 4.97 -19.54
CA GLY A 96 -23.20 3.76 -20.35
C GLY A 96 -21.84 3.06 -20.26
N ALA A 97 -20.90 3.58 -19.48
CA ALA A 97 -19.58 2.96 -19.35
C ALA A 97 -19.63 1.61 -18.62
N ARG A 98 -18.86 0.65 -19.11
CA ARG A 98 -18.67 -0.66 -18.47
C ARG A 98 -17.61 -0.59 -17.36
N LEU A 99 -18.00 -1.08 -16.17
CA LEU A 99 -17.10 -1.30 -15.04
C LEU A 99 -16.69 -2.77 -15.01
N ILE A 100 -15.40 -3.03 -14.84
CA ILE A 100 -14.86 -4.38 -14.74
C ILE A 100 -13.98 -4.54 -13.49
N GLY A 101 -13.92 -5.77 -12.97
CA GLY A 101 -13.08 -6.09 -11.81
C GLY A 101 -13.45 -5.31 -10.54
N ALA A 102 -14.75 -4.99 -10.32
CA ALA A 102 -15.21 -4.20 -9.17
C ALA A 102 -14.84 -4.81 -7.81
N ASP A 103 -14.65 -6.12 -7.78
CA ASP A 103 -14.24 -6.88 -6.58
C ASP A 103 -12.71 -6.93 -6.39
N ARG A 104 -11.94 -6.27 -7.24
CA ARG A 104 -10.46 -6.24 -7.19
C ARG A 104 -9.99 -4.96 -6.54
N MET A 105 -9.51 -5.09 -5.31
CA MET A 105 -9.03 -3.98 -4.48
C MET A 105 -7.69 -4.34 -3.85
N TRP A 106 -6.87 -3.32 -3.60
CA TRP A 106 -5.74 -3.44 -2.68
C TRP A 106 -6.22 -3.14 -1.26
N HIS A 107 -6.59 -4.19 -0.55
CA HIS A 107 -6.75 -4.17 0.88
C HIS A 107 -5.47 -4.67 1.55
N TYR A 108 -5.12 -4.03 2.63
CA TYR A 108 -3.90 -4.33 3.38
C TYR A 108 -4.25 -4.69 4.81
N PRO A 109 -3.69 -5.77 5.36
CA PRO A 109 -3.90 -6.14 6.75
C PRO A 109 -2.96 -5.40 7.72
N GLU A 110 -2.05 -4.53 7.21
CA GLU A 110 -1.04 -3.83 8.01
C GLU A 110 -1.40 -2.36 8.25
N GLY A 111 -2.68 -2.04 8.43
CA GLY A 111 -3.15 -0.69 8.72
C GLY A 111 -3.02 -0.32 10.21
N VAL A 112 -2.55 0.90 10.48
CA VAL A 112 -2.58 1.53 11.81
C VAL A 112 -3.20 2.90 11.73
N ARG A 113 -3.77 3.38 12.84
CA ARG A 113 -4.37 4.72 12.91
C ARG A 113 -3.31 5.80 12.74
N ASN A 114 -3.62 6.81 11.94
CA ASN A 114 -2.77 7.99 11.89
C ASN A 114 -2.98 8.82 13.17
N PRO A 115 -1.93 9.13 13.95
CA PRO A 115 -2.04 9.99 15.12
C PRO A 115 -2.47 11.44 14.79
N GLU A 116 -2.30 11.86 13.53
CA GLU A 116 -2.71 13.16 13.01
C GLU A 116 -3.63 12.98 11.79
N PRO A 117 -4.90 12.56 12.00
CA PRO A 117 -5.79 12.22 10.90
C PRO A 117 -6.21 13.47 10.12
N ILE A 118 -6.09 13.42 8.77
CA ILE A 118 -6.52 14.47 7.86
C ILE A 118 -7.97 14.22 7.38
N TRP A 119 -8.43 12.96 7.42
CA TRP A 119 -9.78 12.54 7.07
C TRP A 119 -10.28 11.47 8.03
N SER A 120 -11.57 11.17 7.94
CA SER A 120 -12.20 10.14 8.77
C SER A 120 -11.50 8.78 8.56
N ARG A 121 -11.15 8.10 9.68
CA ARG A 121 -10.47 6.79 9.66
C ARG A 121 -9.15 6.78 8.88
N HIS A 122 -8.44 7.91 8.87
CA HIS A 122 -7.14 7.99 8.21
C HIS A 122 -6.18 6.95 8.78
N GLY A 123 -5.83 5.98 7.94
CA GLY A 123 -4.90 4.91 8.25
C GLY A 123 -3.60 5.01 7.49
N ILE A 124 -2.53 4.57 8.13
CA ILE A 124 -1.19 4.45 7.55
C ILE A 124 -0.88 2.96 7.42
N ARG A 125 -0.31 2.54 6.30
CA ARG A 125 0.19 1.17 6.15
C ARG A 125 1.61 1.06 6.71
N ILE A 126 1.83 0.07 7.55
CA ILE A 126 3.18 -0.37 7.93
C ILE A 126 3.76 -1.21 6.80
N LEU A 127 4.95 -0.84 6.34
CA LEU A 127 5.76 -1.65 5.44
C LEU A 127 6.83 -2.33 6.29
N SER A 128 6.54 -3.53 6.77
CA SER A 128 7.46 -4.29 7.62
C SER A 128 8.40 -5.17 6.80
N GLY A 129 9.55 -5.51 7.39
CA GLY A 129 10.34 -6.66 6.97
C GLY A 129 9.77 -7.97 7.52
N PRO A 130 10.43 -9.11 7.30
CA PRO A 130 9.88 -10.44 7.58
C PRO A 130 10.00 -10.92 9.03
N SER A 131 10.66 -10.16 9.93
CA SER A 131 11.02 -10.65 11.26
C SER A 131 9.93 -10.60 12.33
N PRO A 132 8.92 -9.69 12.31
CA PRO A 132 7.85 -9.71 13.29
C PRO A 132 7.05 -11.01 13.26
N LEU A 133 6.64 -11.54 14.41
CA LEU A 133 5.61 -12.57 14.44
C LEU A 133 4.27 -11.93 14.08
N TRP A 134 3.52 -12.57 13.17
CA TRP A 134 2.17 -12.15 12.84
C TRP A 134 1.17 -13.04 13.57
N LEU A 135 0.34 -12.44 14.39
CA LEU A 135 -0.64 -13.12 15.24
C LEU A 135 -2.05 -12.67 14.82
N ASP A 136 -3.01 -13.56 14.96
CA ASP A 136 -4.44 -13.24 14.83
C ASP A 136 -4.94 -12.41 16.04
N ALA A 137 -6.23 -12.09 16.07
CA ALA A 137 -6.84 -11.33 17.16
C ALA A 137 -6.76 -12.07 18.51
N ASN A 138 -6.60 -13.39 18.52
CA ASN A 138 -6.50 -14.22 19.71
C ASN A 138 -5.05 -14.45 20.17
N GLY A 139 -4.07 -13.82 19.52
CA GLY A 139 -2.66 -13.99 19.83
C GLY A 139 -2.02 -15.27 19.27
N ARG A 140 -2.72 -16.00 18.41
CA ARG A 140 -2.18 -17.20 17.75
C ARG A 140 -1.41 -16.82 16.51
N ARG A 141 -0.23 -17.41 16.35
CA ARG A 141 0.60 -17.18 15.16
C ARG A 141 -0.15 -17.61 13.90
N LEU A 142 -0.14 -16.74 12.87
CA LEU A 142 -0.72 -17.06 11.58
C LEU A 142 -0.02 -18.29 10.96
N PRO A 143 -0.78 -19.12 10.23
CA PRO A 143 -0.20 -20.31 9.62
C PRO A 143 0.79 -19.96 8.51
N THR A 144 1.77 -20.82 8.31
CA THR A 144 2.67 -20.74 7.16
C THR A 144 1.87 -20.85 5.85
N PRO A 145 2.13 -19.99 4.84
CA PRO A 145 3.25 -19.05 4.72
C PRO A 145 2.88 -17.59 5.08
N LEU A 146 1.87 -17.36 5.89
CA LEU A 146 1.35 -16.01 6.20
C LEU A 146 2.25 -15.29 7.23
N PHE A 147 3.40 -14.83 6.78
CA PHE A 147 4.30 -13.99 7.57
C PHE A 147 4.58 -12.65 6.87
N PRO A 148 5.06 -11.61 7.59
CA PRO A 148 5.20 -10.28 7.06
C PRO A 148 6.02 -10.21 5.77
N GLY A 149 5.52 -9.42 4.80
CA GLY A 149 6.21 -9.21 3.53
C GLY A 149 6.07 -10.34 2.51
N PHE A 150 5.28 -11.39 2.80
CA PHE A 150 5.11 -12.53 1.88
C PHE A 150 3.79 -12.47 1.08
N ASP A 151 2.64 -12.62 1.74
CA ASP A 151 1.32 -12.67 1.08
C ASP A 151 0.26 -11.88 1.86
N ALA A 152 0.20 -10.57 1.65
CA ALA A 152 -0.77 -9.71 2.30
C ALA A 152 -2.22 -10.08 1.95
N LEU A 153 -2.51 -10.50 0.70
CA LEU A 153 -3.85 -10.92 0.31
C LEU A 153 -4.27 -12.20 1.00
N GLY A 154 -3.37 -13.19 1.10
CA GLY A 154 -3.63 -14.42 1.86
C GLY A 154 -3.92 -14.15 3.33
N VAL A 155 -3.26 -13.16 3.94
CA VAL A 155 -3.58 -12.71 5.30
C VAL A 155 -4.97 -12.06 5.38
N VAL A 156 -5.33 -11.18 4.44
CA VAL A 156 -6.68 -10.60 4.36
C VAL A 156 -7.74 -11.70 4.26
N GLU A 157 -7.53 -12.69 3.39
CA GLU A 157 -8.43 -13.84 3.24
C GLU A 157 -8.54 -14.68 4.52
N HIS A 158 -7.42 -14.94 5.18
CA HIS A 158 -7.39 -15.72 6.42
C HIS A 158 -8.14 -15.02 7.55
N LEU A 159 -7.84 -13.75 7.80
CA LEU A 159 -8.47 -12.96 8.84
C LEU A 159 -9.97 -12.72 8.58
N GLY A 160 -10.33 -12.43 7.32
CA GLY A 160 -11.72 -12.22 6.93
C GLY A 160 -12.57 -13.46 7.13
N ARG A 161 -12.09 -14.64 6.69
CA ARG A 161 -12.79 -15.93 6.90
C ARG A 161 -12.90 -16.33 8.36
N ALA A 162 -11.91 -15.95 9.18
CA ALA A 162 -11.93 -16.18 10.61
C ALA A 162 -12.79 -15.16 11.39
N GLY A 163 -13.30 -14.12 10.72
CA GLY A 163 -14.07 -13.04 11.36
C GLY A 163 -13.25 -12.16 12.28
N HIS A 164 -11.94 -12.03 12.02
CA HIS A 164 -11.05 -11.20 12.81
C HIS A 164 -11.04 -9.76 12.32
N GLU A 165 -11.38 -8.80 13.18
CA GLU A 165 -11.36 -7.36 12.92
C GLU A 165 -9.95 -6.76 12.95
N HIS A 166 -8.99 -7.44 13.57
CA HIS A 166 -7.62 -7.01 13.71
C HIS A 166 -6.66 -8.20 13.82
N SER A 167 -5.38 -7.89 13.70
CA SER A 167 -4.27 -8.82 13.94
C SER A 167 -3.15 -8.07 14.67
N TRP A 168 -2.06 -8.76 14.97
CA TRP A 168 -0.94 -8.18 15.71
C TRP A 168 0.40 -8.51 15.07
N PHE A 169 1.27 -7.51 14.96
CA PHE A 169 2.71 -7.77 14.90
C PHE A 169 3.29 -7.81 16.30
N LEU A 170 4.08 -8.84 16.59
CA LEU A 170 4.89 -8.90 17.80
C LEU A 170 6.38 -8.92 17.40
N LEU A 171 7.14 -8.01 17.95
CA LEU A 171 8.52 -7.73 17.63
C LEU A 171 9.25 -7.11 18.83
N ASN A 172 10.50 -6.72 18.67
CA ASN A 172 11.20 -5.87 19.63
C ASN A 172 11.68 -4.56 18.99
N GLN A 173 12.20 -3.66 19.79
CA GLN A 173 12.62 -2.33 19.36
C GLN A 173 13.68 -2.38 18.23
N ARG A 174 14.59 -3.35 18.24
CA ARG A 174 15.61 -3.52 17.19
C ARG A 174 14.98 -3.87 15.84
N ILE A 175 13.97 -4.75 15.82
CA ILE A 175 13.24 -5.09 14.59
C ILE A 175 12.47 -3.88 14.08
N LEU A 176 11.77 -3.17 14.97
CA LEU A 176 11.04 -1.94 14.61
C LEU A 176 11.95 -0.93 13.92
N ALA A 177 13.08 -0.64 14.52
CA ALA A 177 14.05 0.32 14.00
C ALA A 177 14.66 -0.11 12.65
N ALA A 178 14.92 -1.42 12.46
CA ALA A 178 15.57 -1.92 11.26
C ALA A 178 14.62 -2.17 10.08
N GLU A 179 13.37 -2.57 10.35
CA GLU A 179 12.50 -3.15 9.33
C GLU A 179 11.26 -2.33 9.01
N PHE A 180 10.83 -1.41 9.89
CA PHE A 180 9.60 -0.69 9.65
C PHE A 180 9.82 0.54 8.77
N ALA A 181 8.90 0.71 7.82
CA ALA A 181 8.72 1.94 7.07
C ALA A 181 7.22 2.28 7.03
N LEU A 182 6.90 3.53 6.77
CA LEU A 182 5.53 4.03 6.73
C LEU A 182 5.15 4.36 5.29
N SER A 183 3.93 4.03 4.90
CA SER A 183 3.38 4.48 3.62
C SER A 183 2.77 5.89 3.78
N GLY A 184 2.87 6.68 2.72
CA GLY A 184 2.34 8.04 2.69
C GLY A 184 3.46 9.09 2.67
N SER A 185 3.24 10.15 1.90
CA SER A 185 4.21 11.22 1.75
C SER A 185 4.29 12.08 3.02
N GLU A 186 3.19 12.27 3.70
CA GLU A 186 3.06 13.02 4.95
C GLU A 186 3.83 12.39 6.11
N GLN A 187 4.03 11.06 6.07
CA GLN A 187 4.80 10.32 7.09
C GLN A 187 6.30 10.21 6.75
N ASN A 188 6.72 10.75 5.62
CA ASN A 188 8.09 10.68 5.13
C ASN A 188 8.62 12.07 4.76
N PRO A 189 8.81 12.96 5.73
CA PRO A 189 9.19 14.35 5.49
C PRO A 189 10.56 14.51 4.82
N ASP A 190 11.45 13.55 4.99
CA ASP A 190 12.75 13.47 4.33
C ASP A 190 12.63 13.33 2.81
N LEU A 191 11.66 12.54 2.34
CA LEU A 191 11.38 12.37 0.90
C LEU A 191 10.61 13.57 0.34
N THR A 192 9.56 14.01 1.04
CA THR A 192 8.72 15.15 0.61
C THR A 192 9.45 16.48 0.69
N GLY A 193 10.21 16.70 1.76
CA GLY A 193 11.02 17.91 1.97
C GLY A 193 12.34 17.90 1.19
N ARG A 194 12.69 16.79 0.51
CA ARG A 194 13.98 16.62 -0.20
C ARG A 194 15.19 16.88 0.69
N ASP A 195 15.09 16.55 1.98
CA ASP A 195 16.18 16.72 2.92
C ASP A 195 17.23 15.61 2.75
N ARG A 196 18.32 15.97 2.07
CA ARG A 196 19.43 15.03 1.79
C ARG A 196 20.11 14.49 3.06
N ARG A 197 20.10 15.26 4.16
CA ARG A 197 20.71 14.81 5.43
C ARG A 197 19.83 13.76 6.09
N MET A 198 18.52 13.93 6.08
CA MET A 198 17.56 12.94 6.56
C MET A 198 17.59 11.68 5.68
N LEU A 199 17.69 11.81 4.36
CA LEU A 199 17.82 10.67 3.45
C LEU A 199 19.10 9.86 3.73
N LEU A 200 20.22 10.53 4.01
CA LEU A 200 21.47 9.84 4.41
C LEU A 200 21.30 9.08 5.73
N LYS A 201 20.61 9.66 6.70
CA LYS A 201 20.31 8.99 7.98
C LYS A 201 19.45 7.72 7.80
N ARG A 202 18.55 7.70 6.81
CA ARG A 202 17.81 6.48 6.45
C ARG A 202 18.69 5.33 6.02
N ALA A 203 19.78 5.62 5.32
CA ALA A 203 20.74 4.63 4.85
C ALA A 203 21.66 4.11 5.95
N LEU A 204 21.71 4.79 7.12
CA LEU A 204 22.52 4.36 8.24
C LEU A 204 21.80 3.31 9.08
N PRO A 205 22.42 2.17 9.40
CA PRO A 205 21.80 1.12 10.20
C PRO A 205 21.34 1.64 11.56
N GLY A 206 20.09 1.35 11.94
CA GLY A 206 19.56 1.62 13.27
C GLY A 206 19.01 3.04 13.52
N GLN A 207 18.85 3.88 12.50
CA GLN A 207 18.28 5.22 12.67
C GLN A 207 16.99 5.40 11.84
N THR A 208 15.85 5.04 12.42
CA THR A 208 14.52 5.38 11.88
C THR A 208 13.78 6.30 12.84
N THR A 209 14.33 7.46 13.09
CA THR A 209 13.79 8.44 14.07
C THR A 209 12.33 8.82 13.83
N TYR A 210 11.90 8.96 12.58
CA TYR A 210 10.51 9.28 12.25
C TYR A 210 9.55 8.09 12.44
N VAL A 211 9.98 6.85 12.25
CA VAL A 211 9.16 5.65 12.57
C VAL A 211 8.99 5.51 14.07
N GLU A 212 10.04 5.76 14.84
CA GLU A 212 9.96 5.74 16.31
C GLU A 212 9.06 6.85 16.85
N GLU A 213 9.16 8.05 16.30
CA GLU A 213 8.29 9.16 16.66
C GLU A 213 6.83 8.85 16.32
N PHE A 214 6.55 8.33 15.12
CA PHE A 214 5.24 7.86 14.76
C PHE A 214 4.72 6.79 15.72
N ALA A 215 5.53 5.76 15.99
CA ALA A 215 5.17 4.66 16.89
C ALA A 215 4.94 5.08 18.35
N ARG A 216 5.53 6.20 18.80
CA ARG A 216 5.25 6.78 20.13
C ARG A 216 3.89 7.49 20.18
N ARG A 217 3.50 8.14 19.08
CA ARG A 217 2.23 8.89 18.99
C ARG A 217 1.05 8.03 18.56
N CYS A 218 1.30 6.96 17.81
CA CYS A 218 0.25 6.09 17.30
C CYS A 218 -0.33 5.20 18.41
N PRO A 219 -1.64 5.26 18.66
CA PRO A 219 -2.28 4.51 19.75
C PRO A 219 -2.33 3.00 19.50
N ASP A 220 -1.92 2.51 18.33
CA ASP A 220 -1.93 1.09 17.99
C ASP A 220 -0.62 0.38 18.38
N PHE A 221 0.34 1.10 18.97
CA PHE A 221 1.61 0.54 19.45
C PHE A 221 1.61 0.45 20.96
N VAL A 222 1.88 -0.74 21.48
CA VAL A 222 2.14 -0.98 22.90
C VAL A 222 3.52 -1.58 23.10
N ARG A 223 4.15 -1.27 24.24
CA ARG A 223 5.50 -1.72 24.59
C ARG A 223 5.51 -2.29 25.99
N ALA A 224 6.35 -3.29 26.25
CA ALA A 224 6.57 -3.86 27.57
C ALA A 224 7.92 -4.58 27.63
N ASP A 225 8.42 -4.81 28.82
CA ASP A 225 9.67 -5.54 29.01
C ASP A 225 9.43 -7.06 29.11
N THR A 226 8.22 -7.49 29.43
CA THR A 226 7.83 -8.90 29.52
C THR A 226 6.65 -9.23 28.62
N VAL A 227 6.52 -10.51 28.25
CA VAL A 227 5.38 -10.99 27.43
C VAL A 227 4.07 -10.82 28.21
N ARG A 228 4.04 -11.10 29.51
CA ARG A 228 2.85 -10.96 30.35
C ARG A 228 2.33 -9.52 30.36
N GLU A 229 3.20 -8.56 30.63
CA GLU A 229 2.82 -7.15 30.61
C GLU A 229 2.39 -6.69 29.20
N LEU A 230 3.06 -7.20 28.16
CA LEU A 230 2.69 -6.90 26.78
C LEU A 230 1.28 -7.38 26.47
N VAL A 231 0.91 -8.61 26.87
CA VAL A 231 -0.42 -9.18 26.70
C VAL A 231 -1.49 -8.39 27.43
N GLU A 232 -1.22 -7.94 28.64
CA GLU A 232 -2.13 -7.06 29.40
C GLU A 232 -2.43 -5.79 28.61
N ARG A 233 -1.40 -5.15 28.04
CA ARG A 233 -1.55 -3.95 27.21
C ARG A 233 -2.23 -4.24 25.87
N MET A 234 -1.96 -5.38 25.23
CA MET A 234 -2.63 -5.82 24.00
C MET A 234 -4.13 -6.04 24.25
N ASN A 235 -4.49 -6.77 25.29
CA ASN A 235 -5.88 -7.03 25.66
C ASN A 235 -6.61 -5.72 26.02
N GLY A 236 -5.96 -4.83 26.77
CA GLY A 236 -6.50 -3.49 27.08
C GLY A 236 -6.75 -2.66 25.80
N LEU A 237 -5.85 -2.69 24.85
CA LEU A 237 -5.99 -1.98 23.55
C LEU A 237 -7.07 -2.61 22.65
N ALA A 238 -7.25 -3.94 22.72
CA ALA A 238 -8.30 -4.63 21.98
C ALA A 238 -9.69 -4.40 22.61
N GLY A 239 -9.74 -4.10 23.91
CA GLY A 239 -10.98 -4.00 24.69
C GLY A 239 -11.53 -5.35 25.15
N GLU A 240 -10.80 -6.45 24.92
CA GLU A 240 -11.22 -7.80 25.24
C GLU A 240 -10.02 -8.67 25.68
N PRO A 241 -10.14 -9.48 26.74
CA PRO A 241 -9.07 -10.35 27.25
C PRO A 241 -8.98 -11.67 26.44
N ARG A 242 -8.63 -11.57 25.16
CA ARG A 242 -8.60 -12.74 24.25
C ARG A 242 -7.26 -13.47 24.20
N ILE A 243 -6.17 -12.76 24.54
CA ILE A 243 -4.82 -13.29 24.38
C ILE A 243 -4.36 -13.89 25.70
N ASP A 244 -3.95 -15.16 25.67
CA ASP A 244 -3.34 -15.86 26.79
C ASP A 244 -1.83 -15.61 26.82
N ALA A 245 -1.33 -15.14 27.97
CA ALA A 245 0.07 -14.75 28.12
C ALA A 245 1.03 -15.96 28.09
N GLU A 246 0.63 -17.10 28.65
CA GLU A 246 1.47 -18.30 28.68
C GLU A 246 1.58 -18.96 27.29
N GLU A 247 0.45 -18.98 26.55
CA GLU A 247 0.43 -19.49 25.16
C GLU A 247 1.29 -18.62 24.26
N LEU A 248 1.18 -17.28 24.40
CA LEU A 248 2.02 -16.36 23.61
C LEU A 248 3.49 -16.47 23.97
N GLU A 249 3.83 -16.56 25.25
CA GLU A 249 5.23 -16.74 25.70
C GLU A 249 5.83 -18.04 25.16
N ARG A 250 5.09 -19.14 25.20
CA ARG A 250 5.52 -20.42 24.59
C ARG A 250 5.78 -20.27 23.09
N THR A 251 4.94 -19.52 22.38
CA THR A 251 5.10 -19.24 20.96
C THR A 251 6.37 -18.44 20.68
N VAL A 252 6.63 -17.39 21.47
CA VAL A 252 7.82 -16.56 21.37
C VAL A 252 9.08 -17.37 21.65
N LEU A 253 9.10 -18.15 22.75
CA LEU A 253 10.22 -19.02 23.11
C LEU A 253 10.50 -20.06 22.04
N ALA A 254 9.45 -20.67 21.45
CA ALA A 254 9.62 -21.64 20.37
C ALA A 254 10.30 -21.02 19.14
N ARG A 255 9.89 -19.82 18.74
CA ARG A 255 10.52 -19.05 17.65
C ARG A 255 11.98 -18.71 18.02
N ASP A 256 12.25 -18.25 19.21
CA ASP A 256 13.58 -17.85 19.63
C ASP A 256 14.57 -19.03 19.66
N ARG A 257 14.11 -20.22 20.07
CA ARG A 257 14.88 -21.45 19.97
C ARG A 257 15.22 -21.82 18.52
N GLN A 258 14.32 -21.55 17.56
CA GLN A 258 14.59 -21.79 16.14
C GLN A 258 15.67 -20.84 15.59
N VAL A 259 15.68 -19.58 16.06
CA VAL A 259 16.72 -18.63 15.70
C VAL A 259 18.07 -19.04 16.28
N GLU A 260 18.12 -19.47 17.54
CA GLU A 260 19.36 -19.89 18.21
C GLU A 260 19.93 -21.19 17.62
N SER A 261 19.08 -22.16 17.36
CA SER A 261 19.52 -23.46 16.83
C SER A 261 20.05 -23.39 15.40
N GLY A 262 19.55 -22.42 14.58
CA GLY A 262 19.93 -22.29 13.18
C GLY A 262 19.54 -23.48 12.29
N LEU A 263 18.70 -24.40 12.79
CA LEU A 263 18.36 -25.66 12.08
C LEU A 263 17.37 -25.48 10.93
N GLY A 264 16.81 -24.27 10.75
CA GLY A 264 15.94 -23.95 9.62
C GLY A 264 14.60 -24.70 9.57
N LYS A 265 14.05 -25.13 10.71
CA LYS A 265 12.77 -25.83 10.78
C LYS A 265 11.57 -24.90 10.84
N ASP A 266 11.77 -23.63 11.18
CA ASP A 266 10.73 -22.61 11.10
C ASP A 266 10.82 -21.90 9.74
N ALA A 267 9.73 -21.94 8.96
CA ALA A 267 9.69 -21.38 7.62
C ALA A 267 9.93 -19.87 7.59
N GLN A 268 9.41 -19.10 8.55
CA GLN A 268 9.63 -17.66 8.63
C GLN A 268 11.08 -17.32 8.98
N VAL A 269 11.66 -18.04 9.95
CA VAL A 269 13.08 -17.86 10.32
C VAL A 269 13.98 -18.14 9.12
N THR A 270 13.67 -19.20 8.37
CA THR A 270 14.38 -19.55 7.14
C THR A 270 14.23 -18.48 6.06
N ALA A 271 13.00 -17.98 5.85
CA ALA A 271 12.74 -16.93 4.87
C ALA A 271 13.44 -15.63 5.24
N THR A 272 13.47 -15.24 6.52
CA THR A 272 14.21 -14.07 7.02
C THR A 272 15.71 -14.19 6.76
N ALA A 273 16.28 -15.38 7.04
CA ALA A 273 17.69 -15.65 6.76
C ALA A 273 18.00 -15.61 5.25
N ALA A 274 17.07 -16.12 4.41
CA ALA A 274 17.19 -16.11 2.96
C ALA A 274 17.09 -14.68 2.38
N ALA A 275 16.18 -13.87 2.86
CA ALA A 275 16.04 -12.46 2.44
C ALA A 275 17.35 -11.69 2.64
N ARG A 276 18.10 -11.94 3.69
CA ARG A 276 19.39 -11.29 3.94
C ARG A 276 20.51 -11.68 2.98
N ARG A 277 20.32 -12.65 2.11
CA ARG A 277 21.28 -12.96 1.03
C ARG A 277 21.31 -11.87 -0.03
N PHE A 278 20.18 -11.16 -0.21
CA PHE A 278 20.14 -9.97 -1.06
C PHE A 278 20.76 -8.78 -0.31
N ILE A 279 21.76 -8.15 -0.92
CA ILE A 279 22.58 -7.14 -0.25
C ILE A 279 21.76 -5.92 0.21
N ALA A 280 20.79 -5.46 -0.58
CA ALA A 280 19.95 -4.33 -0.23
C ALA A 280 19.10 -4.62 1.00
N ASP A 281 18.46 -5.79 1.06
CA ASP A 281 17.63 -6.20 2.22
C ASP A 281 18.49 -6.36 3.47
N ARG A 282 19.68 -6.92 3.33
CA ARG A 282 20.63 -7.06 4.42
C ARG A 282 21.06 -5.73 5.02
N LEU A 283 21.21 -4.69 4.20
CA LEU A 283 21.71 -3.39 4.64
C LEU A 283 20.62 -2.47 5.19
N VAL A 284 19.40 -2.55 4.64
CA VAL A 284 18.40 -1.50 4.84
C VAL A 284 17.06 -2.00 5.40
N ARG A 285 16.70 -3.27 5.19
CA ARG A 285 15.32 -3.72 5.40
C ARG A 285 15.12 -4.94 6.29
N VAL A 286 16.12 -5.75 6.53
CA VAL A 286 15.96 -7.02 7.25
C VAL A 286 16.97 -7.11 8.38
N ALA A 287 16.50 -7.09 9.61
CA ALA A 287 17.32 -7.24 10.81
C ALA A 287 18.08 -8.58 10.79
N LYS A 288 19.28 -8.59 11.38
CA LYS A 288 19.96 -9.86 11.63
C LYS A 288 19.07 -10.71 12.54
N PRO A 289 18.79 -11.99 12.20
CA PRO A 289 17.98 -12.85 13.06
C PRO A 289 18.53 -12.86 14.49
N HIS A 290 17.68 -12.58 15.45
CA HIS A 290 17.97 -12.57 16.87
C HIS A 290 16.71 -12.94 17.65
N ARG A 291 16.86 -13.24 18.94
CA ARG A 291 15.72 -13.53 19.82
C ARG A 291 14.84 -12.32 20.00
N LEU A 292 13.54 -12.53 20.07
CA LEU A 292 12.59 -11.48 20.48
C LEU A 292 12.82 -11.10 21.94
N LEU A 293 13.13 -12.09 22.80
CA LEU A 293 13.40 -11.92 24.22
C LEU A 293 14.89 -11.58 24.50
N ASP A 294 15.61 -11.01 23.53
CA ASP A 294 16.97 -10.49 23.79
C ASP A 294 16.88 -9.11 24.48
N PRO A 295 17.28 -8.99 25.77
CA PRO A 295 17.23 -7.70 26.48
C PRO A 295 18.03 -6.60 25.78
N ALA A 296 19.09 -6.95 25.06
CA ALA A 296 19.88 -6.00 24.31
C ALA A 296 19.18 -5.48 23.04
N ALA A 297 18.05 -6.07 22.65
CA ALA A 297 17.25 -5.62 21.52
C ALA A 297 16.18 -4.56 21.90
N GLY A 298 16.16 -4.15 23.15
CA GLY A 298 15.17 -3.22 23.70
C GLY A 298 13.84 -3.90 24.05
N PRO A 299 12.82 -3.13 24.44
CA PRO A 299 11.53 -3.67 24.86
C PRO A 299 10.83 -4.42 23.74
N LEU A 300 9.92 -5.31 24.13
CA LEU A 300 8.94 -5.92 23.25
C LEU A 300 7.96 -4.84 22.78
N VAL A 301 7.51 -5.01 21.54
CA VAL A 301 6.54 -4.12 20.89
C VAL A 301 5.44 -4.97 20.31
N ALA A 302 4.18 -4.64 20.57
CA ALA A 302 3.06 -5.16 19.81
C ALA A 302 2.37 -4.03 19.07
N VAL A 303 1.95 -4.32 17.83
CA VAL A 303 1.27 -3.38 16.96
C VAL A 303 -0.09 -3.95 16.60
N LYS A 304 -1.18 -3.28 16.99
CA LYS A 304 -2.53 -3.63 16.56
C LYS A 304 -2.73 -3.23 15.11
N LEU A 305 -2.98 -4.20 14.26
CA LEU A 305 -3.15 -4.00 12.83
C LEU A 305 -4.63 -4.12 12.46
N SER A 306 -5.10 -3.17 11.69
CA SER A 306 -6.47 -3.15 11.16
C SER A 306 -6.44 -3.30 9.65
N MET A 307 -7.56 -3.77 9.06
CA MET A 307 -7.72 -3.73 7.61
C MET A 307 -7.67 -2.28 7.12
N LEU A 308 -6.89 -2.04 6.08
CA LEU A 308 -6.73 -0.75 5.43
C LEU A 308 -7.11 -0.87 3.97
N THR A 309 -8.02 -0.03 3.51
CA THR A 309 -8.34 0.09 2.09
C THR A 309 -7.65 1.28 1.46
N ARG A 310 -7.21 1.16 0.19
CA ARG A 310 -6.55 2.28 -0.50
C ARG A 310 -7.01 2.46 -1.94
N LYS A 311 -6.88 1.44 -2.78
CA LYS A 311 -6.95 1.58 -4.24
C LYS A 311 -7.76 0.48 -4.87
N THR A 312 -8.49 0.81 -5.92
CA THR A 312 -9.13 -0.18 -6.77
C THR A 312 -8.17 -0.71 -7.85
N LEU A 313 -8.28 -2.00 -8.14
CA LEU A 313 -7.62 -2.65 -9.28
C LEU A 313 -8.58 -2.83 -10.45
N GLY A 314 -9.88 -2.81 -10.20
CA GLY A 314 -10.93 -2.65 -11.20
C GLY A 314 -11.14 -1.19 -11.57
N GLY A 315 -12.03 -0.95 -12.51
CA GLY A 315 -12.36 0.40 -12.96
C GLY A 315 -13.13 0.40 -14.28
N LEU A 316 -13.13 1.55 -14.93
CA LEU A 316 -13.70 1.69 -16.27
C LEU A 316 -12.90 0.86 -17.27
N GLU A 317 -13.57 0.03 -18.04
CA GLU A 317 -12.92 -0.68 -19.14
C GLU A 317 -12.56 0.29 -20.26
N THR A 318 -11.34 0.16 -20.78
CA THR A 318 -10.85 1.00 -21.88
C THR A 318 -10.25 0.16 -22.99
N ASP A 319 -10.24 0.70 -24.20
CA ASP A 319 -9.40 0.20 -25.27
C ASP A 319 -7.93 0.65 -25.11
N LEU A 320 -7.09 0.27 -26.07
CA LEU A 320 -5.66 0.62 -26.05
C LEU A 320 -5.39 2.12 -26.25
N ALA A 321 -6.36 2.90 -26.71
CA ALA A 321 -6.29 4.34 -26.83
C ALA A 321 -6.79 5.07 -25.57
N GLY A 322 -7.28 4.32 -24.57
CA GLY A 322 -7.84 4.86 -23.32
C GLY A 322 -9.27 5.36 -23.48
N ARG A 323 -9.97 5.01 -24.60
CA ARG A 323 -11.40 5.31 -24.76
C ARG A 323 -12.20 4.34 -23.89
N VAL A 324 -13.14 4.87 -23.12
CA VAL A 324 -14.00 4.05 -22.25
C VAL A 324 -14.99 3.26 -23.08
N LEU A 325 -15.15 1.98 -22.77
CA LEU A 325 -16.04 1.08 -23.49
C LEU A 325 -17.40 0.99 -22.80
N ALA A 326 -18.47 0.87 -23.61
CA ALA A 326 -19.81 0.53 -23.16
C ALA A 326 -19.99 -1.00 -23.04
N ALA A 327 -21.17 -1.45 -22.63
CA ALA A 327 -21.47 -2.87 -22.42
C ALA A 327 -21.37 -3.71 -23.71
N ASP A 328 -21.63 -3.11 -24.87
CA ASP A 328 -21.52 -3.71 -26.21
C ASP A 328 -20.08 -3.75 -26.74
N GLY A 329 -19.13 -3.15 -26.01
CA GLY A 329 -17.71 -3.07 -26.40
C GLY A 329 -17.35 -1.86 -27.25
N GLU A 330 -18.34 -1.03 -27.64
CA GLU A 330 -18.07 0.18 -28.40
C GLU A 330 -17.62 1.34 -27.50
N PRO A 331 -16.77 2.25 -27.99
CA PRO A 331 -16.34 3.40 -27.23
C PRO A 331 -17.48 4.38 -26.90
N VAL A 332 -17.61 4.77 -25.65
CA VAL A 332 -18.48 5.87 -25.23
C VAL A 332 -17.91 7.18 -25.79
N ALA A 333 -18.67 7.86 -26.64
CA ALA A 333 -18.22 9.05 -27.35
C ALA A 333 -17.67 10.14 -26.39
N GLY A 334 -16.43 10.59 -26.64
CA GLY A 334 -15.76 11.65 -25.87
C GLY A 334 -15.32 11.27 -24.46
N LEU A 335 -15.50 10.01 -24.02
CA LEU A 335 -15.10 9.58 -22.68
C LEU A 335 -13.78 8.79 -22.72
N TYR A 336 -12.79 9.28 -21.94
CA TYR A 336 -11.48 8.67 -21.77
C TYR A 336 -11.20 8.44 -20.30
N ALA A 337 -10.48 7.37 -19.98
CA ALA A 337 -10.06 7.06 -18.62
C ALA A 337 -8.58 6.63 -18.56
N ALA A 338 -7.89 7.07 -17.50
CA ALA A 338 -6.51 6.73 -17.26
C ALA A 338 -6.20 6.66 -15.76
N GLY A 339 -5.17 5.92 -15.39
CA GLY A 339 -4.76 5.77 -13.99
C GLY A 339 -5.68 4.85 -13.20
N GLU A 340 -5.92 5.18 -11.92
CA GLU A 340 -6.69 4.33 -11.01
C GLU A 340 -8.13 4.09 -11.48
N VAL A 341 -8.79 5.10 -12.05
CA VAL A 341 -10.16 5.01 -12.56
C VAL A 341 -10.32 3.97 -13.68
N ALA A 342 -9.23 3.65 -14.37
CA ALA A 342 -9.14 2.59 -15.39
C ALA A 342 -8.31 1.37 -14.90
N GLY A 343 -8.19 1.16 -13.60
CA GLY A 343 -7.45 0.03 -13.02
C GLY A 343 -5.95 0.05 -13.31
N PHE A 344 -5.31 1.24 -13.31
CA PHE A 344 -3.86 1.49 -13.45
C PHE A 344 -3.18 1.08 -14.76
N GLY A 345 -3.72 0.12 -15.49
CA GLY A 345 -3.16 -0.34 -16.78
C GLY A 345 -4.07 -0.07 -17.94
N GLY A 346 -5.26 0.44 -17.69
CA GLY A 346 -6.36 0.50 -18.65
C GLY A 346 -7.07 -0.85 -18.75
N GLY A 347 -8.37 -0.82 -19.03
CA GLY A 347 -9.16 -2.00 -19.26
C GLY A 347 -9.28 -3.01 -18.11
N GLY A 348 -8.89 -2.64 -16.87
CA GLY A 348 -8.96 -3.55 -15.73
C GLY A 348 -8.06 -4.79 -15.83
N VAL A 349 -6.91 -4.64 -16.45
CA VAL A 349 -5.95 -5.72 -16.73
C VAL A 349 -5.42 -6.40 -15.46
N HIS A 350 -5.42 -5.72 -14.32
CA HIS A 350 -4.88 -6.26 -13.07
C HIS A 350 -5.80 -7.29 -12.42
N GLY A 351 -5.20 -8.41 -12.00
CA GLY A 351 -5.85 -9.43 -11.20
C GLY A 351 -5.77 -9.13 -9.69
N TYR A 352 -6.25 -10.08 -8.88
CA TYR A 352 -6.29 -9.94 -7.41
C TYR A 352 -4.91 -9.79 -6.76
N ARG A 353 -3.86 -10.35 -7.35
CA ARG A 353 -2.48 -10.36 -6.82
C ARG A 353 -1.53 -9.50 -7.66
N ALA A 354 -2.02 -8.37 -8.17
CA ALA A 354 -1.21 -7.45 -8.94
C ALA A 354 -0.07 -6.87 -8.07
N LEU A 355 1.11 -6.68 -8.69
CA LEU A 355 2.26 -6.08 -8.02
C LEU A 355 2.01 -4.60 -7.74
N GLU A 356 2.10 -4.20 -6.48
CA GLU A 356 1.83 -2.84 -6.04
C GLU A 356 2.71 -1.79 -6.72
N GLY A 357 3.98 -2.08 -6.97
CA GLY A 357 4.92 -1.15 -7.59
C GLY A 357 4.60 -0.72 -9.02
N THR A 358 3.61 -1.34 -9.67
CA THR A 358 3.25 -1.06 -11.07
C THR A 358 2.29 0.12 -11.24
N PHE A 359 1.60 0.56 -10.19
CA PHE A 359 0.49 1.50 -10.34
C PHE A 359 0.93 2.89 -10.85
N LEU A 360 2.04 3.46 -10.37
CA LEU A 360 2.51 4.76 -10.82
C LEU A 360 2.91 4.74 -12.31
N GLY A 361 3.61 3.69 -12.72
CA GLY A 361 3.95 3.45 -14.12
C GLY A 361 2.72 3.32 -15.00
N GLY A 362 1.74 2.54 -14.55
CA GLY A 362 0.45 2.38 -15.22
C GLY A 362 -0.34 3.68 -15.36
N CYS A 363 -0.38 4.51 -14.30
CA CYS A 363 -1.00 5.84 -14.34
C CYS A 363 -0.33 6.77 -15.37
N LEU A 364 1.00 6.85 -15.35
CA LEU A 364 1.76 7.70 -16.27
C LEU A 364 1.63 7.24 -17.72
N PHE A 365 1.71 5.93 -17.94
CA PHE A 365 1.60 5.34 -19.28
C PHE A 365 0.19 5.54 -19.86
N SER A 366 -0.86 5.13 -19.13
CA SER A 366 -2.25 5.28 -19.58
C SER A 366 -2.64 6.74 -19.76
N GLY A 367 -2.22 7.64 -18.87
CA GLY A 367 -2.44 9.08 -19.03
C GLY A 367 -1.78 9.65 -20.29
N ARG A 368 -0.56 9.20 -20.63
CA ARG A 368 0.12 9.61 -21.87
C ARG A 368 -0.62 9.08 -23.12
N VAL A 369 -1.05 7.83 -23.08
CA VAL A 369 -1.76 7.20 -24.22
C VAL A 369 -3.09 7.89 -24.46
N SER A 370 -3.91 8.01 -23.42
CA SER A 370 -5.23 8.67 -23.50
C SER A 370 -5.12 10.14 -23.96
N GLY A 371 -4.13 10.88 -23.42
CA GLY A 371 -3.92 12.28 -23.81
C GLY A 371 -3.50 12.43 -25.28
N ARG A 372 -2.73 11.50 -25.84
CA ARG A 372 -2.37 11.51 -27.26
C ARG A 372 -3.57 11.17 -28.16
N ALA A 373 -4.33 10.13 -27.78
CA ALA A 373 -5.51 9.73 -28.54
C ALA A 373 -6.58 10.85 -28.55
N LEU A 374 -6.80 11.50 -27.41
CA LEU A 374 -7.71 12.64 -27.32
C LEU A 374 -7.24 13.82 -28.20
N ALA A 375 -5.96 14.14 -28.18
CA ALA A 375 -5.42 15.22 -29.04
C ALA A 375 -5.59 14.92 -30.53
N GLN A 376 -5.42 13.66 -30.95
CA GLN A 376 -5.65 13.24 -32.34
C GLN A 376 -7.13 13.34 -32.71
N ALA A 377 -8.03 12.90 -31.83
CA ALA A 377 -9.47 12.97 -32.06
C ALA A 377 -10.01 14.42 -32.13
N LEU A 378 -9.37 15.38 -31.46
CA LEU A 378 -9.74 16.80 -31.52
C LEU A 378 -9.14 17.54 -32.75
N ALA A 379 -8.16 16.94 -33.43
CA ALA A 379 -7.51 17.51 -34.59
C ALA A 379 -8.12 17.00 -35.92
N ALA A 380 -8.90 15.93 -35.85
CA ALA A 380 -9.63 15.33 -36.97
C ALA A 380 -11.03 15.97 -37.14
#